data_9a809d6b984d125b01d90ff32ea04fa2
#
_entry.id   9a809d6b984d125b01d90ff32ea04fa2
#
_cell.length_a   1.000
_cell.length_b   1.000
_cell.length_c   1.000
_cell.angle_alpha   90.00
_cell.angle_beta   90.00
_cell.angle_gamma   90.00
#
_symmetry.space_group_name_H-M   'P 1'
#
loop_
_entity.id
_entity.type
_entity.pdbx_description
1 polymer ?
#
loop_
_entity_poly.entity_id
_entity_poly.type
_entity_poly.pdbx_seq_one_letter_code
_entity_poly.pdbx_strand_id
1 'polypeptide(L)'
;MEYDLQVIGARLQAARKAKGYTQDYVSARADITEKFLSQIERGKAGLSVQTLIALCDILEITPNYVLLPDAARVLEEPIGPLLKGMSQRQLQDVEEMVRIFVRNCRHEEKGRPRGGRRNMR
;
A
#
# COMPACT_ATOMS: atom_id res chain seq x y z
N MET A 1 -5.61 -16.56 -8.74
CA MET A 1 -5.43 -15.15 -9.05
C MET A 1 -4.09 -14.92 -9.69
N GLU A 2 -4.10 -14.19 -10.76
CA GLU A 2 -2.87 -13.85 -11.44
C GLU A 2 -2.35 -12.53 -10.94
N TYR A 3 -1.05 -12.37 -10.93
CA TYR A 3 -0.48 -11.07 -10.63
C TYR A 3 0.19 -10.51 -11.86
N ASP A 4 0.26 -9.19 -11.90
CA ASP A 4 0.74 -8.46 -13.05
C ASP A 4 2.01 -7.72 -12.66
N LEU A 5 3.11 -8.08 -13.26
CA LEU A 5 4.39 -7.46 -12.92
C LEU A 5 4.41 -5.97 -13.22
N GLN A 6 3.67 -5.54 -14.23
CA GLN A 6 3.61 -4.12 -14.53
C GLN A 6 2.90 -3.35 -13.43
N VAL A 7 1.82 -3.90 -12.90
CA VAL A 7 1.12 -3.26 -11.80
C VAL A 7 1.98 -3.22 -10.55
N ILE A 8 2.62 -4.35 -10.25
CA ILE A 8 3.49 -4.43 -9.08
C ILE A 8 4.62 -3.41 -9.20
N GLY A 9 5.26 -3.37 -10.36
CA GLY A 9 6.35 -2.43 -10.57
C GLY A 9 5.91 -0.99 -10.49
N ALA A 10 4.74 -0.68 -11.05
CA ALA A 10 4.22 0.68 -11.00
C ALA A 10 3.93 1.12 -9.57
N ARG A 11 3.42 0.20 -8.74
CA ARG A 11 3.14 0.54 -7.35
C ARG A 11 4.42 0.79 -6.56
N LEU A 12 5.44 -0.02 -6.81
CA LEU A 12 6.73 0.21 -6.18
C LEU A 12 7.33 1.54 -6.61
N GLN A 13 7.23 1.85 -7.89
CA GLN A 13 7.75 3.12 -8.39
C GLN A 13 7.00 4.30 -7.77
N ALA A 14 5.68 4.21 -7.69
CA ALA A 14 4.88 5.28 -7.11
C ALA A 14 5.25 5.49 -5.65
N ALA A 15 5.45 4.41 -4.91
CA ALA A 15 5.84 4.52 -3.51
C ALA A 15 7.22 5.17 -3.37
N ARG A 16 8.14 4.79 -4.26
CA ARG A 16 9.48 5.38 -4.24
C ARG A 16 9.42 6.88 -4.50
N LYS A 17 8.65 7.27 -5.52
CA LYS A 17 8.55 8.69 -5.85
C LYS A 17 7.84 9.47 -4.76
N ALA A 18 6.86 8.86 -4.12
CA ALA A 18 6.17 9.53 -3.02
C ALA A 18 7.12 9.83 -1.86
N LYS A 19 8.14 9.01 -1.69
CA LYS A 19 9.15 9.25 -0.66
C LYS A 19 10.23 10.23 -1.12
N GLY A 20 10.26 10.54 -2.41
CA GLY A 20 11.31 11.39 -2.93
C GLY A 20 12.63 10.68 -3.12
N TYR A 21 12.62 9.36 -3.18
CA TYR A 21 13.84 8.57 -3.30
C TYR A 21 14.18 8.34 -4.77
N THR A 22 15.48 8.33 -5.06
CA THR A 22 15.95 7.96 -6.40
C THR A 22 16.07 6.45 -6.51
N GLN A 23 16.17 5.96 -7.74
CA GLN A 23 16.41 4.55 -7.93
C GLN A 23 17.77 4.15 -7.35
N ASP A 24 18.75 5.02 -7.48
CA ASP A 24 20.07 4.74 -6.92
C ASP A 24 20.00 4.54 -5.42
N TYR A 25 19.29 5.43 -4.74
CA TYR A 25 19.18 5.34 -3.29
C TYR A 25 18.52 4.03 -2.86
N VAL A 26 17.40 3.71 -3.49
CA VAL A 26 16.64 2.52 -3.08
C VAL A 26 17.38 1.24 -3.45
N SER A 27 17.95 1.18 -4.65
CA SER A 27 18.64 -0.04 -5.07
C SER A 27 19.84 -0.33 -4.20
N ALA A 28 20.57 0.71 -3.79
CA ALA A 28 21.71 0.51 -2.91
C ALA A 28 21.28 -0.07 -1.58
N ARG A 29 20.19 0.42 -1.02
CA ARG A 29 19.72 -0.08 0.27
C ARG A 29 19.11 -1.47 0.18
N ALA A 30 18.55 -1.81 -0.97
CA ALA A 30 17.97 -3.14 -1.17
C ALA A 30 19.00 -4.16 -1.63
N ASP A 31 20.24 -3.72 -1.82
CA ASP A 31 21.32 -4.59 -2.27
C ASP A 31 21.01 -5.21 -3.63
N ILE A 32 20.49 -4.40 -4.53
CA ILE A 32 20.27 -4.78 -5.92
C ILE A 32 20.85 -3.68 -6.80
N THR A 33 21.00 -3.98 -8.08
CA THR A 33 21.51 -2.97 -8.99
C THR A 33 20.41 -2.00 -9.36
N GLU A 34 20.83 -0.80 -9.74
CA GLU A 34 19.88 0.20 -10.20
C GLU A 34 19.16 -0.27 -11.45
N LYS A 35 19.89 -0.97 -12.31
CA LYS A 35 19.31 -1.51 -13.53
C LYS A 35 18.21 -2.52 -13.19
N PHE A 36 18.45 -3.37 -12.20
CA PHE A 36 17.47 -4.37 -11.82
C PHE A 36 16.23 -3.70 -11.25
N LEU A 37 16.42 -2.68 -10.41
CA LEU A 37 15.28 -1.94 -9.87
C LEU A 37 14.48 -1.28 -10.97
N SER A 38 15.18 -0.70 -11.95
CA SER A 38 14.50 -0.09 -13.09
C SER A 38 13.66 -1.12 -13.84
N GLN A 39 14.20 -2.32 -14.01
CA GLN A 39 13.46 -3.37 -14.70
C GLN A 39 12.23 -3.81 -13.90
N ILE A 40 12.37 -3.89 -12.58
CA ILE A 40 11.26 -4.23 -11.73
C ILE A 40 10.15 -3.17 -11.86
N GLU A 41 10.53 -1.91 -11.80
CA GLU A 41 9.55 -0.83 -11.84
C GLU A 41 8.82 -0.76 -13.17
N ARG A 42 9.47 -1.20 -14.24
CA ARG A 42 8.83 -1.21 -15.55
C ARG A 42 8.11 -2.51 -15.86
N GLY A 43 8.11 -3.44 -14.91
CA GLY A 43 7.43 -4.72 -15.12
C GLY A 43 8.17 -5.64 -16.06
N LYS A 44 9.47 -5.42 -16.25
CA LYS A 44 10.28 -6.24 -17.13
C LYS A 44 10.97 -7.38 -16.41
N ALA A 45 10.99 -7.38 -15.09
CA ALA A 45 11.62 -8.42 -14.31
C ALA A 45 10.79 -8.71 -13.10
N GLY A 46 10.73 -9.99 -12.73
CA GLY A 46 10.12 -10.37 -11.45
C GLY A 46 11.10 -10.13 -10.32
N LEU A 47 10.62 -10.31 -9.13
CA LEU A 47 11.46 -10.14 -7.95
C LEU A 47 11.14 -11.25 -6.96
N SER A 48 12.13 -11.62 -6.19
CA SER A 48 11.97 -12.63 -5.17
C SER A 48 11.20 -12.07 -3.98
N VAL A 49 10.70 -12.95 -3.15
CA VAL A 49 10.03 -12.52 -1.92
C VAL A 49 10.99 -11.71 -1.07
N GLN A 50 12.24 -12.12 -1.02
CA GLN A 50 13.25 -11.41 -0.23
C GLN A 50 13.44 -9.98 -0.73
N THR A 51 13.53 -9.81 -2.04
CA THR A 51 13.65 -8.48 -2.62
C THR A 51 12.42 -7.64 -2.36
N LEU A 52 11.24 -8.25 -2.48
CA LEU A 52 10.00 -7.55 -2.23
C LEU A 52 9.95 -7.04 -0.78
N ILE A 53 10.31 -7.88 0.17
CA ILE A 53 10.31 -7.47 1.56
C ILE A 53 11.29 -6.34 1.80
N ALA A 54 12.47 -6.43 1.22
CA ALA A 54 13.48 -5.36 1.37
C ALA A 54 12.96 -4.04 0.82
N LEU A 55 12.33 -4.07 -0.35
CA LEU A 55 11.80 -2.85 -0.94
C LEU A 55 10.66 -2.30 -0.10
N CYS A 56 9.79 -3.15 0.40
CA CYS A 56 8.69 -2.69 1.24
C CYS A 56 9.20 -2.03 2.51
N ASP A 57 10.25 -2.59 3.12
CA ASP A 57 10.84 -1.97 4.31
C ASP A 57 11.39 -0.58 4.01
N ILE A 58 12.13 -0.46 2.92
CA ILE A 58 12.74 0.81 2.56
C ILE A 58 11.69 1.85 2.26
N LEU A 59 10.65 1.45 1.56
CA LEU A 59 9.60 2.36 1.12
C LEU A 59 8.50 2.53 2.17
N GLU A 60 8.57 1.77 3.26
CA GLU A 60 7.59 1.85 4.35
C GLU A 60 6.17 1.58 3.87
N ILE A 61 6.05 0.55 3.06
CA ILE A 61 4.75 0.07 2.58
C ILE A 61 4.65 -1.41 2.90
N THR A 62 3.45 -1.95 2.79
CA THR A 62 3.24 -3.37 3.05
C THR A 62 3.26 -4.15 1.75
N PRO A 63 3.60 -5.43 1.81
CA PRO A 63 3.46 -6.28 0.62
C PRO A 63 2.03 -6.31 0.10
N ASN A 64 1.05 -6.18 0.99
CA ASN A 64 -0.34 -6.14 0.57
C ASN A 64 -0.61 -4.98 -0.36
N TYR A 65 -0.04 -3.82 -0.06
CA TYR A 65 -0.19 -2.65 -0.91
C TYR A 65 0.30 -2.95 -2.32
N VAL A 66 1.40 -3.69 -2.42
CA VAL A 66 2.02 -3.96 -3.71
C VAL A 66 1.30 -5.06 -4.48
N LEU A 67 0.87 -6.09 -3.77
CA LEU A 67 0.43 -7.33 -4.40
C LEU A 67 -1.08 -7.48 -4.53
N LEU A 68 -1.84 -6.91 -3.63
CA LEU A 68 -3.27 -7.16 -3.58
C LEU A 68 -4.05 -6.20 -4.47
N PRO A 69 -5.27 -6.58 -4.82
CA PRO A 69 -6.14 -5.71 -5.62
C PRO A 69 -6.40 -4.37 -4.96
N ASP A 70 -6.81 -3.41 -5.75
CA ASP A 70 -7.00 -2.05 -5.28
C ASP A 70 -7.92 -1.96 -4.08
N ALA A 71 -8.95 -2.80 -4.03
CA ALA A 71 -9.89 -2.73 -2.91
C ALA A 71 -9.20 -3.02 -1.59
N ALA A 72 -8.27 -3.98 -1.57
CA ALA A 72 -7.54 -4.28 -0.35
C ALA A 72 -6.55 -3.19 0.00
N ARG A 73 -5.95 -2.56 -1.02
CA ARG A 73 -5.03 -1.46 -0.78
C ARG A 73 -5.69 -0.29 -0.08
N VAL A 74 -6.94 0.00 -0.46
CA VAL A 74 -7.66 1.12 0.11
C VAL A 74 -7.78 0.99 1.61
N LEU A 75 -7.88 -0.23 2.10
CA LEU A 75 -8.04 -0.44 3.53
C LEU A 75 -6.77 -0.17 4.32
N GLU A 76 -5.60 -0.34 3.71
CA GLU A 76 -4.35 -0.21 4.44
C GLU A 76 -3.64 1.10 4.21
N GLU A 77 -3.72 1.58 3.00
CA GLU A 77 -2.87 2.68 2.58
C GLU A 77 -3.06 3.96 3.38
N PRO A 78 -4.28 4.41 3.62
CA PRO A 78 -4.43 5.69 4.33
C PRO A 78 -4.31 5.59 5.84
N ILE A 79 -4.54 4.42 6.40
CA ILE A 79 -4.65 4.28 7.86
C ILE A 79 -3.36 3.82 8.51
N GLY A 80 -2.70 2.83 7.92
CA GLY A 80 -1.53 2.23 8.54
C GLY A 80 -0.49 3.23 9.00
N PRO A 81 -0.01 4.11 8.11
CA PRO A 81 1.03 5.04 8.53
C PRO A 81 0.59 5.99 9.64
N LEU A 82 -0.70 6.32 9.68
CA LEU A 82 -1.20 7.22 10.71
C LEU A 82 -1.18 6.59 12.09
N LEU A 83 -1.21 5.27 12.14
CA LEU A 83 -1.25 4.56 13.42
C LEU A 83 0.12 4.29 13.99
N LYS A 84 1.16 4.59 13.25
CA LYS A 84 2.50 4.31 13.68
C LYS A 84 2.84 5.12 14.90
N GLY A 85 3.42 4.48 15.91
CA GLY A 85 3.81 5.18 17.11
C GLY A 85 2.73 5.36 18.14
N MET A 86 1.52 4.89 17.86
CA MET A 86 0.44 5.02 18.83
C MET A 86 0.52 3.97 19.90
N SER A 87 0.10 4.33 21.11
CA SER A 87 0.03 3.39 22.19
C SER A 87 -1.12 2.42 21.99
N GLN A 88 -1.11 1.35 22.77
CA GLN A 88 -2.17 0.36 22.69
C GLN A 88 -3.54 0.99 22.96
N ARG A 89 -3.59 1.86 23.96
CA ARG A 89 -4.85 2.52 24.29
C ARG A 89 -5.32 3.41 23.16
N GLN A 90 -4.41 4.15 22.56
CA GLN A 90 -4.77 5.01 21.44
C GLN A 90 -5.28 4.20 20.26
N LEU A 91 -4.68 3.04 20.01
CA LEU A 91 -5.15 2.18 18.92
C LEU A 91 -6.55 1.66 19.19
N GLN A 92 -6.87 1.37 20.46
CA GLN A 92 -8.21 0.94 20.80
C GLN A 92 -9.23 2.04 20.55
N ASP A 93 -8.86 3.27 20.87
CA ASP A 93 -9.75 4.40 20.63
C ASP A 93 -10.00 4.59 19.13
N VAL A 94 -8.96 4.44 18.33
CA VAL A 94 -9.11 4.53 16.89
C VAL A 94 -10.03 3.43 16.37
N GLU A 95 -9.86 2.23 16.89
CA GLU A 95 -10.71 1.11 16.48
C GLU A 95 -12.17 1.39 16.76
N GLU A 96 -12.45 1.95 17.91
CA GLU A 96 -13.83 2.29 18.27
C GLU A 96 -14.41 3.33 17.32
N MET A 97 -13.62 4.34 17.01
CA MET A 97 -14.06 5.39 16.09
C MET A 97 -14.35 4.81 14.71
N VAL A 98 -13.50 3.91 14.24
CA VAL A 98 -13.71 3.29 12.95
C VAL A 98 -14.99 2.45 12.95
N ARG A 99 -15.25 1.73 14.04
CA ARG A 99 -16.47 0.93 14.13
C ARG A 99 -17.72 1.79 14.02
N ILE A 100 -17.68 2.94 14.68
CA ILE A 100 -18.82 3.85 14.65
C ILE A 100 -19.00 4.40 13.23
N PHE A 101 -17.90 4.79 12.61
CA PHE A 101 -17.96 5.34 11.27
C PHE A 101 -18.52 4.32 10.28
N VAL A 102 -18.05 3.10 10.36
CA VAL A 102 -18.53 2.05 9.46
C VAL A 102 -20.01 1.78 9.65
N ARG A 103 -20.45 1.78 10.92
CA ARG A 103 -21.87 1.56 11.20
C ARG A 103 -22.71 2.64 10.54
N ASN A 104 -22.29 3.88 10.65
CA ASN A 104 -23.02 4.99 10.05
C ASN A 104 -23.04 4.92 8.54
N CYS A 105 -21.93 4.53 7.95
CA CYS A 105 -21.86 4.38 6.51
C CYS A 105 -22.83 3.32 6.01
N ARG A 106 -22.93 2.23 6.74
CA ARG A 106 -23.87 1.16 6.35
C ARG A 106 -25.31 1.63 6.40
N HIS A 107 -25.63 2.46 7.37
CA HIS A 107 -26.96 3.01 7.44
C HIS A 107 -27.25 3.90 6.24
N GLU A 108 -26.30 4.70 5.88
CA GLU A 108 -26.46 5.57 4.73
C GLU A 108 -26.63 4.78 3.45
N GLU A 109 -25.85 3.71 3.31
CA GLU A 109 -25.93 2.91 2.10
C GLU A 109 -27.29 2.23 1.95
N LYS A 110 -27.91 1.90 3.04
CA LYS A 110 -29.21 1.29 2.95
C LYS A 110 -30.23 2.25 2.37
N GLY A 111 -30.04 3.52 2.55
CA GLY A 111 -30.98 4.51 2.10
C GLY A 111 -30.64 5.11 0.76
N ARG A 112 -29.65 4.62 0.04
CA ARG A 112 -29.34 5.20 -1.25
C ARG A 112 -28.93 4.16 -2.25
N PRO A 113 -28.99 4.53 -3.53
CA PRO A 113 -28.60 3.60 -4.58
C PRO A 113 -27.15 3.20 -4.45
N ARG A 114 -26.87 1.98 -4.91
CA ARG A 114 -25.51 1.55 -4.89
C ARG A 114 -24.70 2.27 -5.91
N GLY A 115 -23.55 2.03 -5.99
CA GLY A 115 -22.75 2.62 -7.01
C GLY A 115 -22.00 3.73 -6.56
N GLY A 116 -22.33 4.38 -5.82
CA GLY A 116 -21.61 5.40 -5.42
C GLY A 116 -20.48 5.10 -4.60
N ARG A 117 -20.12 4.75 -4.28
CA ARG A 117 -19.21 4.63 -3.55
C ARG A 117 -18.09 4.61 -3.54
N ARG A 118 -17.53 4.80 -3.37
CA ARG A 118 -16.60 4.63 -3.28
C ARG A 118 -15.79 5.12 -2.98
N ASN A 119 -15.75 5.66 -2.84
CA ASN A 119 -14.99 6.16 -2.51
C ASN A 119 -14.65 6.50 -1.38
N MET A 120 -14.57 6.07 -0.74
CA MET A 120 -14.15 6.24 0.32
C MET A 120 -12.86 6.65 0.41
N ARG A 121 -12.29 7.19 -0.24
CA ARG A 121 -11.05 7.57 -0.16
C ARG A 121 -10.85 8.90 -0.12
#